data_2e619c5626ca7d16b4fd5a7634775efa
#
_entry.id   2e619c5626ca7d16b4fd5a7634775efa
#
_cell.length_a   1.000
_cell.length_b   1.000
_cell.length_c   1.000
_cell.angle_alpha   90.00
_cell.angle_beta   90.00
_cell.angle_gamma   90.00
#
_symmetry.space_group_name_H-M   'P 1'
#
loop_
_entity.id
_entity.type
_entity.pdbx_description
1 polymer ?
#
loop_
_entity_poly.entity_id
_entity_poly.type
_entity_poly.pdbx_seq_one_letter_code
_entity_poly.pdbx_strand_id
1 'polypeptide(L)'
;MIIKWINNLGLDRQIRLIQWGCHILSIPTVIYALWNQEWQWLLVSVLGWIIFGGISIVVVLHRLICHRSYKTWPWLETIFTYMTIPSTVGPTIAWVALHRYHHR
;
A
#
# COMPACT_ATOMS: atom_id res chain seq x y z
N MET A 1 -23.79 -11.14 7.18
CA MET A 1 -23.24 -11.08 8.55
C MET A 1 -21.80 -10.56 8.57
N ILE A 2 -20.89 -11.14 7.80
CA ILE A 2 -19.46 -10.73 7.73
C ILE A 2 -19.27 -9.26 7.32
N ILE A 3 -19.95 -8.78 6.27
CA ILE A 3 -19.86 -7.39 5.79
C ILE A 3 -20.28 -6.38 6.87
N LYS A 4 -21.34 -6.68 7.63
CA LYS A 4 -21.81 -5.84 8.73
C LYS A 4 -20.77 -5.76 9.86
N TRP A 5 -20.09 -6.87 10.14
CA TRP A 5 -19.05 -6.94 11.15
C TRP A 5 -17.82 -6.12 10.73
N ILE A 6 -17.37 -6.25 9.46
CA ILE A 6 -16.27 -5.47 8.91
C ILE A 6 -16.56 -3.97 8.96
N ASN A 7 -17.78 -3.55 8.60
CA ASN A 7 -18.16 -2.13 8.63
C ASN A 7 -18.21 -1.53 10.05
N ASN A 8 -18.42 -2.36 11.07
CA ASN A 8 -18.39 -1.92 12.47
C ASN A 8 -16.98 -1.84 13.06
N LEU A 9 -15.96 -2.34 12.35
CA LEU A 9 -14.57 -2.17 12.73
C LEU A 9 -14.10 -0.76 12.40
N GLY A 10 -13.32 -0.16 13.28
CA GLY A 10 -12.63 1.09 12.94
C GLY A 10 -11.74 0.93 11.70
N LEU A 11 -11.58 2.00 10.93
CA LEU A 11 -10.81 2.01 9.67
C LEU A 11 -9.41 1.38 9.83
N ASP A 12 -8.75 1.67 10.92
CA ASP A 12 -7.43 1.13 11.27
C ASP A 12 -7.41 -0.41 11.38
N ARG A 13 -8.44 -1.02 11.98
CA ARG A 13 -8.57 -2.48 12.05
C ARG A 13 -8.88 -3.09 10.68
N GLN A 14 -9.68 -2.41 9.87
CA GLN A 14 -9.99 -2.87 8.51
C GLN A 14 -8.72 -2.90 7.65
N ILE A 15 -7.92 -1.84 7.71
CA ILE A 15 -6.64 -1.75 6.98
C ILE A 15 -5.70 -2.88 7.41
N ARG A 16 -5.53 -3.12 8.71
CA ARG A 16 -4.70 -4.21 9.22
C ARG A 16 -5.19 -5.58 8.76
N LEU A 17 -6.48 -5.84 8.77
CA LEU A 17 -7.04 -7.11 8.31
C LEU A 17 -6.76 -7.34 6.82
N ILE A 18 -6.89 -6.30 6.00
CA ILE A 18 -6.56 -6.37 4.57
C ILE A 18 -5.08 -6.67 4.38
N GLN A 19 -4.20 -5.94 5.07
CA GLN A 19 -2.75 -6.13 4.98
C GLN A 19 -2.34 -7.55 5.39
N TRP A 20 -2.80 -8.02 6.54
CA TRP A 20 -2.52 -9.39 7.00
C TRP A 20 -3.10 -10.44 6.05
N GLY A 21 -4.31 -10.21 5.53
CA GLY A 21 -4.92 -11.07 4.52
C GLY A 21 -4.06 -11.19 3.26
N CYS A 22 -3.57 -10.07 2.73
CA CYS A 22 -2.67 -10.05 1.59
C CYS A 22 -1.36 -10.81 1.87
N HIS A 23 -0.75 -10.63 3.04
CA HIS A 23 0.48 -11.36 3.42
C HIS A 23 0.24 -12.86 3.53
N ILE A 24 -0.83 -13.29 4.19
CA ILE A 24 -1.17 -14.71 4.33
C ILE A 24 -1.43 -15.34 2.97
N LEU A 25 -2.18 -14.68 2.08
CA LEU A 25 -2.48 -15.17 0.75
C LEU A 25 -1.25 -15.18 -0.17
N SER A 26 -0.25 -14.34 0.09
CA SER A 26 1.00 -14.36 -0.70
C SER A 26 1.87 -15.58 -0.42
N ILE A 27 1.78 -16.19 0.75
CA ILE A 27 2.60 -17.34 1.13
C ILE A 27 2.42 -18.54 0.16
N PRO A 28 1.20 -19.05 -0.09
CA PRO A 28 1.00 -20.14 -1.03
C PRO A 28 1.41 -19.79 -2.46
N THR A 29 1.24 -18.52 -2.85
CA THR A 29 1.64 -18.04 -4.18
C THR A 29 3.16 -18.09 -4.36
N VAL A 30 3.91 -17.65 -3.34
CA VAL A 30 5.38 -17.72 -3.34
C VAL A 30 5.85 -19.16 -3.34
N ILE A 31 5.26 -20.02 -2.51
CA ILE A 31 5.59 -21.45 -2.47
C ILE A 31 5.36 -22.09 -3.84
N TYR A 32 4.22 -21.82 -4.47
CA TYR A 32 3.89 -22.30 -5.80
C TYR A 32 4.93 -21.84 -6.84
N ALA A 33 5.29 -20.57 -6.86
CA ALA A 33 6.25 -20.02 -7.80
C ALA A 33 7.66 -20.60 -7.61
N LEU A 34 8.08 -20.82 -6.37
CA LEU A 34 9.35 -21.49 -6.05
C LEU A 34 9.36 -22.94 -6.49
N TRP A 35 8.27 -23.68 -6.22
CA TRP A 35 8.15 -25.08 -6.60
C TRP A 35 8.18 -25.30 -8.10
N ASN A 36 7.53 -24.42 -8.87
CA ASN A 36 7.46 -24.50 -10.33
C ASN A 36 8.62 -23.75 -11.03
N GLN A 37 9.58 -23.22 -10.29
CA GLN A 37 10.73 -22.45 -10.80
C GLN A 37 10.32 -21.24 -11.66
N GLU A 38 9.21 -20.61 -11.31
CA GLU A 38 8.67 -19.43 -12.00
C GLU A 38 9.32 -18.13 -11.50
N TRP A 39 10.62 -18.01 -11.65
CA TRP A 39 11.45 -16.91 -11.15
C TRP A 39 11.03 -15.53 -11.64
N GLN A 40 10.51 -15.45 -12.87
CA GLN A 40 10.01 -14.21 -13.46
C GLN A 40 8.88 -13.58 -12.62
N TRP A 41 7.98 -14.40 -12.09
CA TRP A 41 6.88 -13.91 -11.24
C TRP A 41 7.33 -13.47 -9.86
N LEU A 42 8.35 -14.13 -9.31
CA LEU A 42 8.98 -13.69 -8.08
C LEU A 42 9.68 -12.34 -8.27
N LEU A 43 10.39 -12.16 -9.38
CA LEU A 43 11.03 -10.87 -9.70
C LEU A 43 9.99 -9.77 -9.87
N VAL A 44 8.90 -10.02 -10.63
CA VAL A 44 7.79 -9.06 -10.79
C VAL A 44 7.18 -8.70 -9.44
N SER A 45 7.00 -9.67 -8.54
CA SER A 45 6.46 -9.44 -7.20
C SER A 45 7.37 -8.56 -6.35
N VAL A 46 8.68 -8.80 -6.37
CA VAL A 46 9.66 -7.97 -5.66
C VAL A 46 9.70 -6.55 -6.21
N LEU A 47 9.71 -6.39 -7.55
CA LEU A 47 9.66 -5.06 -8.17
C LEU A 47 8.35 -4.32 -7.86
N GLY A 48 7.23 -5.02 -7.90
CA GLY A 48 5.93 -4.48 -7.49
C GLY A 48 5.93 -4.02 -6.03
N TRP A 49 6.51 -4.81 -5.14
CA TRP A 49 6.64 -4.44 -3.73
C TRP A 49 7.53 -3.20 -3.53
N ILE A 50 8.64 -3.10 -4.23
CA ILE A 50 9.53 -1.92 -4.18
C ILE A 50 8.80 -0.68 -4.70
N ILE A 51 8.09 -0.77 -5.83
CA ILE A 51 7.42 0.36 -6.46
C ILE A 51 6.19 0.78 -5.63
N PHE A 52 5.27 -0.13 -5.37
CA PHE A 52 4.00 0.18 -4.73
C PHE A 52 4.06 0.19 -3.20
N GLY A 53 4.91 -0.62 -2.58
CA GLY A 53 5.12 -0.62 -1.14
C GLY A 53 6.17 0.39 -0.70
N GLY A 54 7.33 0.40 -1.33
CA GLY A 54 8.44 1.28 -0.95
C GLY A 54 8.29 2.70 -1.50
N ILE A 55 8.44 2.88 -2.80
CA ILE A 55 8.47 4.20 -3.44
C ILE A 55 7.17 4.96 -3.24
N SER A 56 6.02 4.31 -3.44
CA SER A 56 4.72 4.96 -3.27
C SER A 56 4.49 5.48 -1.85
N ILE A 57 4.89 4.74 -0.83
CA ILE A 57 4.71 5.19 0.55
C ILE A 57 5.74 6.26 0.91
N VAL A 58 7.03 5.98 0.71
CA VAL A 58 8.10 6.86 1.20
C VAL A 58 8.22 8.13 0.36
N VAL A 59 8.18 8.02 -0.96
CA VAL A 59 8.38 9.17 -1.84
C VAL A 59 7.07 9.90 -2.09
N VAL A 60 6.00 9.20 -2.39
CA VAL A 60 4.73 9.83 -2.76
C VAL A 60 3.93 10.24 -1.52
N LEU A 61 3.44 9.29 -0.73
CA LEU A 61 2.58 9.62 0.41
C LEU A 61 3.30 10.47 1.45
N HIS A 62 4.48 10.06 1.85
CA HIS A 62 5.23 10.70 2.91
C HIS A 62 5.82 12.04 2.46
N ARG A 63 6.68 12.05 1.44
CA ARG A 63 7.43 13.25 1.06
C ARG A 63 6.65 14.21 0.16
N LEU A 64 5.94 13.70 -0.86
CA LEU A 64 5.21 14.58 -1.78
C LEU A 64 3.90 15.08 -1.16
N ILE A 65 3.03 14.17 -0.72
CA ILE A 65 1.66 14.54 -0.32
C ILE A 65 1.62 15.05 1.13
N CYS A 66 2.26 14.34 2.08
CA CYS A 66 2.19 14.70 3.49
C CYS A 66 3.08 15.88 3.84
N HIS A 67 4.36 15.80 3.56
CA HIS A 67 5.37 16.80 3.95
C HIS A 67 5.59 17.91 2.91
N ARG A 68 5.09 17.74 1.68
CA ARG A 68 5.32 18.69 0.59
C ARG A 68 6.80 19.05 0.41
N SER A 69 7.68 18.05 0.59
CA SER A 69 9.14 18.22 0.54
C SER A 69 9.66 18.62 -0.84
N TYR A 70 8.91 18.36 -1.88
CA TYR A 70 9.17 18.78 -3.25
C TYR A 70 7.87 19.02 -4.00
N LYS A 71 7.97 19.65 -5.15
CA LYS A 71 6.83 19.96 -6.03
C LYS A 71 6.96 19.21 -7.34
N THR A 72 5.84 18.84 -7.92
CA THR A 72 5.78 18.22 -9.25
C THR A 72 4.60 18.80 -10.03
N TRP A 73 4.48 18.44 -11.30
CA TRP A 73 3.33 18.86 -12.09
C TRP A 73 2.02 18.23 -11.57
N PRO A 74 0.89 18.94 -11.59
CA PRO A 74 -0.38 18.43 -11.05
C PRO A 74 -0.81 17.07 -11.64
N TRP A 75 -0.61 16.88 -12.94
CA TRP A 75 -0.94 15.60 -13.59
C TRP A 75 -0.07 14.45 -13.08
N LEU A 76 1.22 14.72 -12.82
CA LEU A 76 2.14 13.71 -12.28
C LEU A 76 1.83 13.40 -10.81
N GLU A 77 1.46 14.42 -10.01
CA GLU A 77 0.99 14.23 -8.63
C GLU A 77 -0.26 13.32 -8.60
N THR A 78 -1.15 13.51 -9.58
CA THR A 78 -2.34 12.65 -9.73
C THR A 78 -1.95 11.19 -10.02
N ILE A 79 -1.08 10.95 -10.99
CA ILE A 79 -0.59 9.59 -11.30
C ILE A 79 0.08 8.96 -10.08
N PHE A 80 0.96 9.68 -9.42
CA PHE A 80 1.65 9.20 -8.22
C PHE A 80 0.67 8.88 -7.08
N THR A 81 -0.39 9.67 -6.92
CA THR A 81 -1.43 9.37 -5.93
C THR A 81 -2.15 8.05 -6.25
N TYR A 82 -2.47 7.80 -7.51
CA TYR A 82 -3.04 6.50 -7.92
C TYR A 82 -2.09 5.32 -7.70
N MET A 83 -0.77 5.52 -7.87
CA MET A 83 0.23 4.49 -7.58
C MET A 83 0.26 4.07 -6.10
N THR A 84 -0.31 4.85 -5.19
CA THR A 84 -0.39 4.48 -3.77
C THR A 84 -1.49 3.46 -3.46
N ILE A 85 -2.46 3.27 -4.35
CA ILE A 85 -3.60 2.35 -4.12
C ILE A 85 -3.14 0.91 -3.88
N PRO A 86 -2.24 0.31 -4.69
CA PRO A 86 -1.80 -1.06 -4.48
C PRO A 86 -0.95 -1.26 -3.20
N SER A 87 -0.50 -0.18 -2.56
CA SER A 87 0.28 -0.28 -1.31
C SER A 87 -0.54 -0.77 -0.11
N THR A 88 -1.89 -0.83 -0.24
CA THR A 88 -2.81 -1.30 0.80
C THR A 88 -2.75 -0.56 2.14
N VAL A 89 -2.17 0.64 2.16
CA VAL A 89 -2.09 1.47 3.39
C VAL A 89 -3.39 2.23 3.69
N GLY A 90 -4.41 2.04 2.87
CA GLY A 90 -5.71 2.69 2.99
C GLY A 90 -5.82 3.99 2.18
N PRO A 91 -6.93 4.72 2.34
CA PRO A 91 -7.15 5.97 1.60
C PRO A 91 -6.06 7.00 1.89
N THR A 92 -5.54 7.63 0.84
CA THR A 92 -4.46 8.63 0.91
C THR A 92 -4.75 9.72 1.96
N ILE A 93 -5.98 10.23 1.99
CA ILE A 93 -6.39 11.28 2.95
C ILE A 93 -6.29 10.78 4.39
N ALA A 94 -6.76 9.56 4.66
CA ALA A 94 -6.71 8.99 6.00
C ALA A 94 -5.26 8.74 6.45
N TRP A 95 -4.41 8.24 5.55
CA TRP A 95 -3.00 8.03 5.83
C TRP A 95 -2.28 9.36 6.15
N VAL A 96 -2.50 10.39 5.34
CA VAL A 96 -1.90 11.73 5.54
C VAL A 96 -2.36 12.35 6.86
N ALA A 97 -3.65 12.23 7.19
CA ALA A 97 -4.19 12.73 8.46
C ALA A 97 -3.55 12.04 9.66
N LEU A 98 -3.46 10.71 9.65
CA LEU A 98 -2.82 9.90 10.69
C LEU A 98 -1.34 10.24 10.83
N HIS A 99 -0.63 10.36 9.72
CA HIS A 99 0.80 10.66 9.71
C HIS A 99 1.10 12.06 10.27
N ARG A 100 0.31 13.07 9.90
CA ARG A 100 0.42 14.42 10.47
C ARG A 100 0.08 14.47 11.94
N TYR A 101 -0.87 13.66 12.40
CA TYR A 101 -1.18 13.55 13.82
C TYR A 101 -0.01 12.93 14.61
N HIS A 102 0.67 11.95 14.01
CA HIS A 102 1.85 11.29 14.61
C HIS A 102 3.04 12.25 14.80
N HIS A 103 3.15 13.30 13.96
CA HIS A 103 4.22 14.29 14.06
C HIS A 103 3.93 15.47 15.03
N ARG A 104 2.77 15.49 15.69
CA ARG A 104 2.43 16.48 16.71
C ARG A 104 2.88 16.02 18.08
#